data_c27f50adfb4f0b2ff0173b0bc61cddcb
#
_entry.id   c27f50adfb4f0b2ff0173b0bc61cddcb
#
_cell.length_a   1.000
_cell.length_b   1.000
_cell.length_c   1.000
_cell.angle_alpha   90.00
_cell.angle_beta   90.00
_cell.angle_gamma   90.00
#
_symmetry.space_group_name_H-M   'P 1'
#
loop_
_entity.id
_entity.type
_entity.pdbx_description
1 polymer ?
#
loop_
_entity_poly.entity_id
_entity_poly.type
_entity_poly.pdbx_seq_one_letter_code
_entity_poly.pdbx_strand_id
1 'polypeptide(L)'
;TTDWVYEEEYGFTKAYVFSPDSREIAFLKFDESRVREFEMMRYDKELYNKAFRFKYPKAGEDNSIVELYVYDIASGAIRHIPTGNTTNQYIPRVGYTPAGKLFYYRVNRQQNHFEVVMVEDDGSQRVIYDERDEKYVERPDHKTITFIDGDRFIVREETSAGWFHLYLHSTERGRLGAITTGEWEVTKLVGVSKDKKTIYYLSTEQAPEERHLYAIGINGKNKRCLLSKRGYWSVYPSADMSYFAAE
;
A
#
# COMPACT_ATOMS: atom_id res chain seq x y z
N THR A 1 -4.88 -13.06 8.09
CA THR A 1 -6.24 -13.34 7.65
C THR A 1 -6.27 -14.62 6.83
N THR A 2 -7.41 -15.26 6.75
CA THR A 2 -7.70 -16.40 5.88
C THR A 2 -8.63 -16.02 4.72
N ASP A 3 -8.95 -14.75 4.60
CA ASP A 3 -9.76 -14.23 3.49
C ASP A 3 -8.96 -14.31 2.18
N TRP A 4 -9.48 -15.05 1.20
CA TRP A 4 -8.80 -15.31 -0.07
C TRP A 4 -8.42 -14.04 -0.80
N VAL A 5 -9.37 -13.09 -0.97
CA VAL A 5 -9.14 -11.87 -1.76
C VAL A 5 -8.07 -11.01 -1.12
N TYR A 6 -8.12 -10.84 0.19
CA TYR A 6 -7.16 -10.00 0.90
C TYR A 6 -5.78 -10.65 1.00
N GLU A 7 -5.71 -11.98 1.15
CA GLU A 7 -4.44 -12.68 1.23
C GLU A 7 -3.76 -12.80 -0.14
N GLU A 8 -4.48 -13.34 -1.13
CA GLU A 8 -3.90 -13.65 -2.44
C GLU A 8 -3.84 -12.41 -3.35
N GLU A 9 -4.90 -11.60 -3.41
CA GLU A 9 -4.96 -10.46 -4.31
C GLU A 9 -4.21 -9.24 -3.75
N TYR A 10 -4.35 -8.95 -2.46
CA TYR A 10 -3.70 -7.79 -1.84
C TYR A 10 -2.42 -8.13 -1.07
N GLY A 11 -2.01 -9.39 -0.98
CA GLY A 11 -0.85 -9.84 -0.20
C GLY A 11 -0.96 -9.47 1.29
N PHE A 12 -2.16 -9.55 1.84
CA PHE A 12 -2.50 -9.05 3.16
C PHE A 12 -2.48 -10.17 4.19
N THR A 13 -1.34 -10.43 4.77
CA THR A 13 -1.15 -11.51 5.75
C THR A 13 -1.43 -11.09 7.19
N LYS A 14 -1.54 -9.78 7.46
CA LYS A 14 -1.64 -9.21 8.80
C LYS A 14 -2.67 -8.08 8.83
N ALA A 15 -3.78 -8.32 9.51
CA ALA A 15 -4.95 -7.44 9.54
C ALA A 15 -4.95 -6.45 10.70
N TYR A 16 -3.79 -6.08 11.26
CA TYR A 16 -3.70 -5.11 12.33
C TYR A 16 -2.37 -4.35 12.32
N VAL A 17 -2.37 -3.18 12.97
CA VAL A 17 -1.20 -2.33 13.13
C VAL A 17 -1.26 -1.62 14.49
N PHE A 18 -0.11 -1.47 15.15
CA PHE A 18 0.02 -0.66 16.34
C PHE A 18 0.19 0.82 15.99
N SER A 19 -0.37 1.70 16.81
CA SER A 19 -0.02 3.13 16.76
C SER A 19 1.47 3.33 17.11
N PRO A 20 2.12 4.40 16.63
CA PRO A 20 3.55 4.66 16.89
C PRO A 20 3.91 4.73 18.38
N ASP A 21 2.97 5.18 19.23
CA ASP A 21 3.12 5.25 20.70
C ASP A 21 2.70 3.95 21.42
N SER A 22 2.27 2.92 20.66
CA SER A 22 1.82 1.62 21.16
C SER A 22 0.61 1.67 22.11
N ARG A 23 -0.22 2.70 22.01
CA ARG A 23 -1.45 2.84 22.83
C ARG A 23 -2.67 2.22 22.19
N GLU A 24 -2.70 2.15 20.86
CA GLU A 24 -3.82 1.65 20.10
C GLU A 24 -3.40 0.53 19.15
N ILE A 25 -4.34 -0.34 18.84
CA ILE A 25 -4.26 -1.33 17.76
C ILE A 25 -5.42 -1.07 16.79
N ALA A 26 -5.12 -0.64 15.57
CA ALA A 26 -6.10 -0.65 14.51
C ALA A 26 -6.14 -2.02 13.84
N PHE A 27 -7.34 -2.58 13.64
CA PHE A 27 -7.49 -3.91 13.04
C PHE A 27 -8.72 -4.01 12.16
N LEU A 28 -8.67 -4.94 11.21
CA LEU A 28 -9.79 -5.26 10.34
C LEU A 28 -10.49 -6.53 10.84
N LYS A 29 -11.82 -6.47 10.90
CA LYS A 29 -12.70 -7.58 11.16
C LYS A 29 -13.32 -8.04 9.85
N PHE A 30 -13.24 -9.33 9.57
CA PHE A 30 -13.77 -9.96 8.37
C PHE A 30 -15.02 -10.78 8.71
N ASP A 31 -16.09 -10.53 7.98
CA ASP A 31 -17.30 -11.36 7.98
C ASP A 31 -17.45 -12.05 6.63
N GLU A 32 -17.11 -13.32 6.59
CA GLU A 32 -17.18 -14.18 5.41
C GLU A 32 -18.50 -14.98 5.34
N SER A 33 -19.49 -14.66 6.16
CA SER A 33 -20.74 -15.44 6.24
C SER A 33 -21.48 -15.55 4.90
N ARG A 34 -21.36 -14.53 4.04
CA ARG A 34 -21.98 -14.46 2.72
C ARG A 34 -21.10 -15.01 1.60
N VAL A 35 -19.82 -15.25 1.86
CA VAL A 35 -18.88 -15.76 0.85
C VAL A 35 -19.13 -17.25 0.64
N ARG A 36 -19.30 -17.63 -0.62
CA ARG A 36 -19.51 -19.04 -1.00
C ARG A 36 -18.27 -19.88 -0.79
N GLU A 37 -18.49 -21.15 -0.48
CA GLU A 37 -17.43 -22.14 -0.44
C GLU A 37 -17.15 -22.68 -1.83
N PHE A 38 -15.87 -22.80 -2.14
CA PHE A 38 -15.35 -23.51 -3.28
C PHE A 38 -14.79 -24.85 -2.83
N GLU A 39 -15.05 -25.90 -3.60
CA GLU A 39 -14.56 -27.22 -3.35
C GLU A 39 -13.57 -27.63 -4.44
N MET A 40 -12.41 -28.11 -4.03
CA MET A 40 -11.42 -28.71 -4.93
C MET A 40 -10.94 -30.04 -4.38
N MET A 41 -10.49 -30.92 -5.29
CA MET A 41 -9.88 -32.17 -4.89
C MET A 41 -8.43 -31.96 -4.53
N ARG A 42 -8.05 -32.41 -3.36
CA ARG A 42 -6.68 -32.41 -2.89
C ARG A 42 -6.04 -33.76 -3.15
N TYR A 43 -4.94 -33.76 -3.92
CA TYR A 43 -4.17 -34.94 -4.30
C TYR A 43 -2.96 -35.07 -3.36
N ASP A 44 -3.22 -35.64 -2.17
CA ASP A 44 -2.19 -35.92 -1.18
C ASP A 44 -1.49 -37.27 -1.47
N LYS A 45 -0.66 -37.71 -0.54
CA LYS A 45 0.04 -39.02 -0.61
C LYS A 45 -0.89 -40.21 -0.31
N GLU A 46 -2.17 -39.96 -0.07
CA GLU A 46 -3.15 -41.03 0.24
C GLU A 46 -3.71 -41.64 -1.05
N LEU A 47 -4.18 -42.88 -0.95
CA LEU A 47 -4.74 -43.63 -2.09
C LEU A 47 -6.03 -42.97 -2.62
N TYR A 48 -6.83 -42.39 -1.74
CA TYR A 48 -8.09 -41.70 -2.09
C TYR A 48 -7.98 -40.20 -1.88
N ASN A 49 -8.42 -39.45 -2.87
CA ASN A 49 -8.45 -37.97 -2.82
C ASN A 49 -9.41 -37.47 -1.75
N LYS A 50 -9.11 -36.32 -1.18
CA LYS A 50 -9.97 -35.62 -0.23
C LYS A 50 -10.50 -34.31 -0.83
N ALA A 51 -11.77 -34.02 -0.56
CA ALA A 51 -12.34 -32.73 -0.84
C ALA A 51 -11.76 -31.68 0.13
N PHE A 52 -11.31 -30.56 -0.41
CA PHE A 52 -10.87 -29.38 0.34
C PHE A 52 -11.83 -28.21 0.05
N ARG A 53 -12.42 -27.65 1.07
CA ARG A 53 -13.38 -26.54 0.97
C ARG A 53 -12.84 -25.32 1.65
N PHE A 54 -13.01 -24.17 1.02
CA PHE A 54 -12.63 -22.88 1.58
C PHE A 54 -13.49 -21.76 0.98
N LYS A 55 -13.56 -20.62 1.66
CA LYS A 55 -14.29 -19.44 1.19
C LYS A 55 -13.57 -18.83 -0.01
N TYR A 56 -14.27 -18.73 -1.14
CA TYR A 56 -13.68 -18.20 -2.39
C TYR A 56 -14.77 -17.55 -3.23
N PRO A 57 -14.83 -16.20 -3.26
CA PRO A 57 -15.82 -15.50 -4.06
C PRO A 57 -15.37 -15.50 -5.53
N LYS A 58 -16.18 -16.03 -6.41
CA LYS A 58 -16.00 -15.86 -7.84
C LYS A 58 -16.38 -14.45 -8.30
N ALA A 59 -15.93 -14.05 -9.49
CA ALA A 59 -16.29 -12.76 -10.07
C ALA A 59 -17.81 -12.55 -10.06
N GLY A 60 -18.25 -11.40 -9.54
CA GLY A 60 -19.68 -11.05 -9.42
C GLY A 60 -20.39 -11.57 -8.17
N GLU A 61 -19.77 -12.45 -7.37
CA GLU A 61 -20.34 -12.95 -6.10
C GLU A 61 -20.03 -12.02 -4.91
N ASP A 62 -20.67 -12.30 -3.77
CA ASP A 62 -20.43 -11.54 -2.54
C ASP A 62 -19.02 -11.74 -2.01
N ASN A 63 -18.35 -10.63 -1.68
CA ASN A 63 -17.10 -10.63 -0.91
C ASN A 63 -17.36 -10.59 0.59
N SER A 64 -16.31 -10.80 1.37
CA SER A 64 -16.32 -10.53 2.81
C SER A 64 -16.71 -9.07 3.08
N ILE A 65 -17.49 -8.87 4.15
CA ILE A 65 -17.69 -7.55 4.72
C ILE A 65 -16.51 -7.27 5.64
N VAL A 66 -15.80 -6.17 5.38
CA VAL A 66 -14.61 -5.80 6.14
C VAL A 66 -14.85 -4.48 6.85
N GLU A 67 -14.66 -4.48 8.17
CA GLU A 67 -14.86 -3.33 9.04
C GLU A 67 -13.57 -2.99 9.77
N LEU A 68 -13.33 -1.70 9.99
CA LEU A 68 -12.17 -1.17 10.69
C LEU A 68 -12.52 -0.83 12.13
N TYR A 69 -11.68 -1.29 13.05
CA TYR A 69 -11.79 -1.03 14.48
C TYR A 69 -10.47 -0.55 15.07
N VAL A 70 -10.57 0.20 16.15
CA VAL A 70 -9.43 0.60 17.00
C VAL A 70 -9.66 0.10 18.40
N TYR A 71 -8.68 -0.61 18.95
CA TYR A 71 -8.63 -1.08 20.32
C TYR A 71 -7.67 -0.22 21.13
N ASP A 72 -8.14 0.41 22.20
CA ASP A 72 -7.31 1.11 23.17
C ASP A 72 -6.76 0.11 24.20
N ILE A 73 -5.43 0.02 24.27
CA ILE A 73 -4.76 -1.01 25.08
C ILE A 73 -4.95 -0.76 26.57
N ALA A 74 -4.99 0.49 27.02
CA ALA A 74 -5.07 0.84 28.42
C ALA A 74 -6.48 0.62 29.00
N SER A 75 -7.51 1.04 28.27
CA SER A 75 -8.91 0.95 28.72
C SER A 75 -9.61 -0.35 28.28
N GLY A 76 -9.11 -1.04 27.28
CA GLY A 76 -9.77 -2.16 26.62
C GLY A 76 -10.97 -1.76 25.74
N ALA A 77 -11.18 -0.47 25.51
CA ALA A 77 -12.27 0.03 24.70
C ALA A 77 -12.05 -0.28 23.20
N ILE A 78 -13.13 -0.63 22.51
CA ILE A 78 -13.14 -0.84 21.06
C ILE A 78 -13.99 0.24 20.40
N ARG A 79 -13.43 0.93 19.41
CA ARG A 79 -14.10 1.96 18.61
C ARG A 79 -14.22 1.49 17.17
N HIS A 80 -15.41 1.51 16.61
CA HIS A 80 -15.67 1.26 15.20
C HIS A 80 -15.36 2.51 14.37
N ILE A 81 -14.68 2.33 13.26
CA ILE A 81 -14.39 3.39 12.26
C ILE A 81 -15.26 3.10 11.03
N PRO A 82 -16.28 3.92 10.74
CA PRO A 82 -17.12 3.71 9.57
C PRO A 82 -16.32 3.96 8.28
N THR A 83 -16.24 2.96 7.41
CA THR A 83 -15.42 3.03 6.18
C THR A 83 -16.25 3.22 4.90
N GLY A 84 -17.56 3.44 5.02
CA GLY A 84 -18.46 3.63 3.89
C GLY A 84 -19.20 2.36 3.48
N ASN A 85 -19.32 2.10 2.18
CA ASN A 85 -20.09 0.96 1.68
C ASN A 85 -19.29 -0.35 1.74
N THR A 86 -19.37 -1.07 2.85
CA THR A 86 -18.62 -2.31 3.10
C THR A 86 -18.93 -3.45 2.14
N THR A 87 -20.04 -3.39 1.39
CA THR A 87 -20.41 -4.42 0.39
C THR A 87 -19.84 -4.18 -0.99
N ASN A 88 -19.30 -2.98 -1.26
CA ASN A 88 -18.82 -2.60 -2.59
C ASN A 88 -17.41 -1.97 -2.56
N GLN A 89 -16.60 -2.39 -1.62
CA GLN A 89 -15.24 -1.88 -1.45
C GLN A 89 -14.31 -2.94 -0.87
N TYR A 90 -13.01 -2.62 -0.98
CA TYR A 90 -11.92 -3.31 -0.29
C TYR A 90 -11.20 -2.31 0.62
N ILE A 91 -10.66 -2.80 1.75
CA ILE A 91 -9.77 -2.05 2.65
C ILE A 91 -8.41 -2.77 2.67
N PRO A 92 -7.60 -2.61 1.60
CA PRO A 92 -6.38 -3.41 1.46
C PRO A 92 -5.29 -3.07 2.47
N ARG A 93 -5.36 -1.89 3.10
CA ARG A 93 -4.36 -1.47 4.11
C ARG A 93 -4.97 -0.57 5.18
N VAL A 94 -4.41 -0.70 6.37
CA VAL A 94 -4.61 0.22 7.49
C VAL A 94 -3.23 0.58 8.05
N GLY A 95 -3.05 1.80 8.52
CA GLY A 95 -1.79 2.27 9.04
C GLY A 95 -1.91 3.52 9.92
N TYR A 96 -0.80 3.90 10.52
CA TYR A 96 -0.66 5.18 11.20
C TYR A 96 0.43 6.01 10.54
N THR A 97 0.21 7.31 10.44
CA THR A 97 1.27 8.24 10.05
C THR A 97 2.34 8.31 11.14
N PRO A 98 3.55 8.83 10.87
CA PRO A 98 4.54 9.07 11.90
C PRO A 98 4.07 9.99 13.04
N ALA A 99 3.03 10.81 12.81
CA ALA A 99 2.41 11.67 13.82
C ALA A 99 1.27 10.97 14.60
N GLY A 100 1.01 9.67 14.35
CA GLY A 100 -0.01 8.91 15.06
C GLY A 100 -1.43 9.03 14.51
N LYS A 101 -1.64 9.67 13.36
CA LYS A 101 -2.95 9.72 12.72
C LYS A 101 -3.25 8.39 12.02
N LEU A 102 -4.43 7.82 12.28
CA LEU A 102 -4.91 6.62 11.61
C LEU A 102 -5.25 6.94 10.16
N PHE A 103 -4.87 6.06 9.23
CA PHE A 103 -5.35 6.08 7.86
C PHE A 103 -5.67 4.68 7.36
N TYR A 104 -6.50 4.60 6.35
CA TYR A 104 -6.77 3.35 5.65
C TYR A 104 -6.89 3.59 4.14
N TYR A 105 -6.65 2.51 3.38
CA TYR A 105 -6.88 2.49 1.95
C TYR A 105 -8.29 2.00 1.67
N ARG A 106 -8.94 2.63 0.71
CA ARG A 106 -10.22 2.21 0.20
C ARG A 106 -10.15 2.07 -1.31
N VAL A 107 -10.53 0.92 -1.82
CA VAL A 107 -10.62 0.63 -3.26
C VAL A 107 -12.03 0.17 -3.54
N ASN A 108 -12.67 0.72 -4.55
CA ASN A 108 -13.99 0.23 -4.95
C ASN A 108 -13.89 -1.18 -5.56
N ARG A 109 -14.99 -1.90 -5.60
CA ARG A 109 -14.98 -3.29 -6.07
C ARG A 109 -14.58 -3.44 -7.54
N GLN A 110 -14.77 -2.44 -8.37
CA GLN A 110 -14.33 -2.40 -9.77
C GLN A 110 -12.83 -2.12 -9.91
N GLN A 111 -12.17 -1.74 -8.83
CA GLN A 111 -10.73 -1.44 -8.75
C GLN A 111 -10.29 -0.33 -9.72
N ASN A 112 -11.15 0.62 -9.96
CA ASN A 112 -10.87 1.80 -10.78
C ASN A 112 -10.91 3.13 -10.00
N HIS A 113 -11.05 3.03 -8.67
CA HIS A 113 -11.02 4.16 -7.75
C HIS A 113 -10.32 3.75 -6.45
N PHE A 114 -9.20 4.40 -6.18
CA PHE A 114 -8.39 4.22 -4.97
C PHE A 114 -8.34 5.50 -4.17
N GLU A 115 -8.57 5.40 -2.88
CA GLU A 115 -8.52 6.52 -1.93
C GLU A 115 -7.67 6.16 -0.72
N VAL A 116 -6.95 7.15 -0.20
CA VAL A 116 -6.37 7.10 1.15
C VAL A 116 -7.16 8.03 2.04
N VAL A 117 -7.76 7.46 3.07
CA VAL A 117 -8.64 8.17 4.00
C VAL A 117 -7.93 8.30 5.34
N MET A 118 -7.79 9.53 5.82
CA MET A 118 -7.28 9.84 7.15
C MET A 118 -8.42 10.00 8.12
N VAL A 119 -8.27 9.47 9.32
CA VAL A 119 -9.21 9.61 10.44
C VAL A 119 -8.66 10.67 11.39
N GLU A 120 -9.43 11.73 11.61
CA GLU A 120 -9.06 12.83 12.50
C GLU A 120 -9.40 12.50 13.97
N ASP A 121 -8.87 13.27 14.91
CA ASP A 121 -9.04 13.01 16.35
C ASP A 121 -10.50 13.15 16.83
N ASP A 122 -11.31 13.96 16.14
CA ASP A 122 -12.74 14.10 16.39
C ASP A 122 -13.59 12.99 15.74
N GLY A 123 -12.94 12.03 15.05
CA GLY A 123 -13.59 10.95 14.34
C GLY A 123 -14.05 11.32 12.92
N SER A 124 -13.92 12.55 12.50
CA SER A 124 -14.16 12.94 11.10
C SER A 124 -13.15 12.27 10.17
N GLN A 125 -13.49 12.18 8.89
CA GLN A 125 -12.66 11.50 7.90
C GLN A 125 -12.44 12.39 6.70
N ARG A 126 -11.21 12.34 6.17
CA ARG A 126 -10.80 13.16 5.04
C ARG A 126 -10.00 12.33 4.03
N VAL A 127 -10.35 12.42 2.76
CA VAL A 127 -9.56 11.83 1.67
C VAL A 127 -8.33 12.70 1.46
N ILE A 128 -7.14 12.10 1.62
CA ILE A 128 -5.84 12.78 1.44
C ILE A 128 -5.18 12.42 0.11
N TYR A 129 -5.65 11.36 -0.54
CA TYR A 129 -5.24 10.94 -1.87
C TYR A 129 -6.43 10.29 -2.59
N ASP A 130 -6.68 10.65 -3.83
CA ASP A 130 -7.74 10.12 -4.70
C ASP A 130 -7.15 9.83 -6.07
N GLU A 131 -7.29 8.60 -6.53
CA GLU A 131 -6.85 8.13 -7.85
C GLU A 131 -7.99 7.41 -8.56
N ARG A 132 -8.23 7.79 -9.79
CA ARG A 132 -9.26 7.20 -10.65
C ARG A 132 -8.70 6.91 -12.03
N ASP A 133 -9.13 5.81 -12.60
CA ASP A 133 -8.84 5.44 -13.97
C ASP A 133 -10.11 4.94 -14.67
N GLU A 134 -10.17 5.05 -15.98
CA GLU A 134 -11.31 4.54 -16.76
C GLU A 134 -11.39 3.00 -16.75
N LYS A 135 -10.25 2.34 -16.56
CA LYS A 135 -10.13 0.87 -16.55
C LYS A 135 -9.93 0.36 -15.12
N TYR A 136 -8.72 0.53 -14.59
CA TYR A 136 -8.35 0.10 -13.23
C TYR A 136 -7.12 0.89 -12.74
N VAL A 137 -7.06 1.11 -11.44
CA VAL A 137 -5.89 1.67 -10.75
C VAL A 137 -4.87 0.57 -10.46
N GLU A 138 -3.59 0.94 -10.31
CA GLU A 138 -2.60 -0.02 -9.84
C GLU A 138 -3.00 -0.54 -8.44
N ARG A 139 -2.91 -1.85 -8.24
CA ARG A 139 -3.30 -2.48 -6.98
C ARG A 139 -2.43 -1.94 -5.82
N PRO A 140 -3.03 -1.26 -4.83
CA PRO A 140 -2.26 -0.64 -3.77
C PRO A 140 -1.70 -1.68 -2.80
N ASP A 141 -0.42 -1.55 -2.50
CA ASP A 141 0.31 -2.32 -1.51
C ASP A 141 0.75 -1.46 -0.31
N HIS A 142 1.51 -2.03 0.61
CA HIS A 142 2.00 -1.32 1.79
C HIS A 142 3.07 -0.25 1.50
N LYS A 143 3.53 -0.11 0.24
CA LYS A 143 4.50 0.87 -0.23
C LYS A 143 3.92 1.91 -1.16
N THR A 144 2.65 1.77 -1.54
CA THR A 144 1.96 2.72 -2.43
C THR A 144 2.04 4.14 -1.86
N ILE A 145 1.82 4.30 -0.55
CA ILE A 145 2.01 5.56 0.18
C ILE A 145 3.19 5.42 1.13
N THR A 146 4.16 6.32 1.04
CA THR A 146 5.28 6.40 1.97
C THR A 146 5.27 7.73 2.69
N PHE A 147 4.83 7.76 3.95
CA PHE A 147 4.88 8.96 4.77
C PHE A 147 6.33 9.34 5.12
N ILE A 148 6.64 10.61 4.96
CA ILE A 148 7.93 11.21 5.34
C ILE A 148 7.86 11.75 6.76
N ASP A 149 6.74 12.38 7.09
CA ASP A 149 6.42 12.96 8.39
C ASP A 149 4.90 12.93 8.63
N GLY A 150 4.39 13.76 9.54
CA GLY A 150 2.96 13.81 9.86
C GLY A 150 2.08 14.40 8.75
N ASP A 151 2.67 15.16 7.82
CA ASP A 151 1.94 15.83 6.75
C ASP A 151 2.32 15.30 5.35
N ARG A 152 3.62 15.09 5.09
CA ARG A 152 4.10 14.80 3.75
C ARG A 152 4.25 13.31 3.47
N PHE A 153 3.90 12.93 2.27
CA PHE A 153 4.06 11.56 1.78
C PHE A 153 4.44 11.52 0.30
N ILE A 154 5.01 10.41 -0.12
CA ILE A 154 5.39 10.13 -1.51
C ILE A 154 4.43 9.08 -2.06
N VAL A 155 3.99 9.30 -3.31
CA VAL A 155 3.25 8.33 -4.12
C VAL A 155 4.01 8.10 -5.42
N ARG A 156 3.98 6.88 -5.91
CA ARG A 156 4.38 6.53 -7.27
C ARG A 156 3.13 6.57 -8.15
N GLU A 157 3.05 7.55 -9.02
CA GLU A 157 1.89 7.80 -9.88
C GLU A 157 2.22 7.61 -11.35
N GLU A 158 1.25 7.13 -12.10
CA GLU A 158 1.31 7.08 -13.55
C GLU A 158 1.07 8.48 -14.14
N THR A 159 1.89 8.86 -15.10
CA THR A 159 1.70 10.10 -15.87
C THR A 159 0.74 9.85 -17.05
N SER A 160 0.21 10.90 -17.63
CA SER A 160 -0.59 10.80 -18.87
C SER A 160 0.15 10.17 -20.06
N ALA A 161 1.48 10.10 -20.01
CA ALA A 161 2.33 9.43 -20.99
C ALA A 161 2.60 7.94 -20.67
N GLY A 162 2.04 7.41 -19.58
CA GLY A 162 2.19 6.02 -19.17
C GLY A 162 3.45 5.69 -18.39
N TRP A 163 4.20 6.71 -17.91
CA TRP A 163 5.40 6.52 -17.09
C TRP A 163 5.09 6.71 -15.60
N PHE A 164 5.56 5.79 -14.77
CA PHE A 164 5.44 5.95 -13.32
C PHE A 164 6.56 6.81 -12.75
N HIS A 165 6.17 7.86 -12.02
CA HIS A 165 7.08 8.77 -11.34
C HIS A 165 6.73 9.00 -9.87
N LEU A 166 7.68 9.52 -9.09
CA LEU A 166 7.47 9.87 -7.69
C LEU A 166 6.96 11.29 -7.56
N TYR A 167 5.90 11.45 -6.78
CA TYR A 167 5.29 12.72 -6.47
C TYR A 167 5.25 12.95 -4.95
N LEU A 168 5.50 14.18 -4.56
CA LEU A 168 5.36 14.64 -3.19
C LEU A 168 3.96 15.17 -2.96
N HIS A 169 3.32 14.72 -1.89
CA HIS A 169 2.02 15.17 -1.44
C HIS A 169 2.06 15.70 -0.01
N SER A 170 1.07 16.51 0.35
CA SER A 170 0.74 16.94 1.71
C SER A 170 -0.68 16.49 2.02
N THR A 171 -0.89 16.05 3.25
CA THR A 171 -2.24 15.68 3.73
C THR A 171 -3.20 16.86 3.69
N GLU A 172 -2.69 18.11 3.82
CA GLU A 172 -3.49 19.33 3.85
C GLU A 172 -3.65 20.01 2.49
N ARG A 173 -2.58 19.98 1.66
CA ARG A 173 -2.49 20.77 0.41
C ARG A 173 -2.58 19.93 -0.85
N GLY A 174 -2.72 18.60 -0.71
CA GLY A 174 -2.69 17.67 -1.83
C GLY A 174 -1.32 17.59 -2.50
N ARG A 175 -1.28 17.43 -3.83
CA ARG A 175 -0.05 17.25 -4.61
C ARG A 175 0.83 18.51 -4.59
N LEU A 176 2.06 18.38 -4.09
CA LEU A 176 3.05 19.46 -4.00
C LEU A 176 3.92 19.55 -5.25
N GLY A 177 4.19 18.43 -5.92
CA GLY A 177 4.96 18.40 -7.16
C GLY A 177 5.64 17.08 -7.46
N ALA A 178 6.20 16.98 -8.67
CA ALA A 178 6.97 15.84 -9.10
C ALA A 178 8.38 15.84 -8.48
N ILE A 179 8.82 14.69 -7.97
CA ILE A 179 10.20 14.45 -7.53
C ILE A 179 11.04 13.94 -8.71
N THR A 180 10.46 13.09 -9.55
CA THR A 180 11.09 12.54 -10.75
C THR A 180 10.25 12.83 -11.99
N THR A 181 10.89 12.97 -13.15
CA THR A 181 10.24 13.21 -14.43
C THR A 181 11.10 12.65 -15.57
N GLY A 182 10.49 12.27 -16.68
CA GLY A 182 11.21 11.79 -17.87
C GLY A 182 10.40 10.77 -18.68
N GLU A 183 10.98 10.27 -19.77
CA GLU A 183 10.43 9.19 -20.60
C GLU A 183 10.98 7.82 -20.16
N TRP A 184 10.83 7.53 -18.88
CA TRP A 184 11.29 6.32 -18.21
C TRP A 184 10.48 6.10 -16.94
N GLU A 185 10.61 4.95 -16.34
CA GLU A 185 9.78 4.53 -15.22
C GLU A 185 10.57 4.41 -13.91
N VAL A 186 10.02 4.93 -12.82
CA VAL A 186 10.39 4.52 -11.46
C VAL A 186 9.71 3.19 -11.16
N THR A 187 10.49 2.13 -11.01
CA THR A 187 9.95 0.80 -10.74
C THR A 187 9.76 0.52 -9.25
N LYS A 188 10.51 1.23 -8.40
CA LYS A 188 10.43 1.02 -6.94
C LYS A 188 10.93 2.25 -6.18
N LEU A 189 10.16 2.71 -5.23
CA LEU A 189 10.65 3.57 -4.15
C LEU A 189 11.40 2.69 -3.14
N VAL A 190 12.72 2.88 -3.02
CA VAL A 190 13.57 2.10 -2.10
C VAL A 190 13.46 2.64 -0.68
N GLY A 191 13.44 3.96 -0.52
CA GLY A 191 13.24 4.60 0.77
C GLY A 191 13.63 6.08 0.80
N VAL A 192 13.59 6.63 2.00
CA VAL A 192 13.88 8.03 2.30
C VAL A 192 14.99 8.09 3.35
N SER A 193 15.99 8.95 3.15
CA SER A 193 17.06 9.16 4.12
C SER A 193 16.56 9.60 5.49
N LYS A 194 17.31 9.31 6.55
CA LYS A 194 16.96 9.64 7.94
C LYS A 194 16.67 11.13 8.14
N ASP A 195 17.40 12.01 7.43
CA ASP A 195 17.18 13.47 7.46
C ASP A 195 16.01 13.95 6.59
N LYS A 196 15.30 13.02 5.91
CA LYS A 196 14.12 13.25 5.06
C LYS A 196 14.36 14.17 3.86
N LYS A 197 15.61 14.26 3.41
CA LYS A 197 16.00 15.15 2.30
C LYS A 197 16.31 14.40 1.01
N THR A 198 16.66 13.12 1.08
CA THR A 198 17.06 12.30 -0.08
C THR A 198 16.11 11.13 -0.26
N ILE A 199 15.70 10.91 -1.48
CA ILE A 199 14.86 9.79 -1.93
C ILE A 199 15.73 8.82 -2.69
N TYR A 200 15.60 7.52 -2.42
CA TYR A 200 16.27 6.43 -3.13
C TYR A 200 15.25 5.63 -3.92
N TYR A 201 15.52 5.36 -5.20
CA TYR A 201 14.59 4.66 -6.07
C TYR A 201 15.31 3.83 -7.14
N LEU A 202 14.63 2.83 -7.67
CA LEU A 202 15.04 2.07 -8.85
C LEU A 202 14.26 2.58 -10.08
N SER A 203 14.95 2.68 -11.20
CA SER A 203 14.32 3.11 -12.45
C SER A 203 14.93 2.47 -13.69
N THR A 204 14.17 2.59 -14.82
CA THR A 204 14.57 2.18 -16.17
C THR A 204 15.30 3.28 -16.94
N GLU A 205 15.73 4.34 -16.28
CA GLU A 205 16.26 5.55 -16.94
C GLU A 205 17.43 5.29 -17.92
N GLN A 206 18.24 4.26 -17.69
CA GLN A 206 19.37 3.93 -18.57
C GLN A 206 18.95 3.04 -19.75
N ALA A 207 18.08 2.05 -19.48
CA ALA A 207 17.53 1.17 -20.50
C ALA A 207 16.26 0.47 -19.93
N PRO A 208 15.27 0.15 -20.77
CA PRO A 208 14.02 -0.48 -20.33
C PRO A 208 14.21 -1.82 -19.59
N GLU A 209 15.22 -2.60 -19.98
CA GLU A 209 15.55 -3.90 -19.37
C GLU A 209 16.43 -3.80 -18.13
N GLU A 210 16.96 -2.62 -17.81
CA GLU A 210 17.85 -2.41 -16.68
C GLU A 210 17.14 -1.76 -15.49
N ARG A 211 17.67 -1.99 -14.29
CA ARG A 211 17.19 -1.36 -13.04
C ARG A 211 18.39 -0.82 -12.28
N HIS A 212 18.47 0.49 -12.17
CA HIS A 212 19.56 1.19 -11.51
C HIS A 212 19.09 1.94 -10.28
N LEU A 213 19.93 1.99 -9.24
CA LEU A 213 19.66 2.74 -8.02
C LEU A 213 20.07 4.20 -8.21
N TYR A 214 19.12 5.08 -7.90
CA TYR A 214 19.32 6.52 -7.89
C TYR A 214 19.04 7.12 -6.51
N ALA A 215 19.73 8.23 -6.26
CA ALA A 215 19.40 9.15 -5.17
C ALA A 215 19.01 10.50 -5.78
N ILE A 216 17.98 11.14 -5.23
CA ILE A 216 17.49 12.46 -5.64
C ILE A 216 17.04 13.24 -4.41
N GLY A 217 17.21 14.55 -4.39
CA GLY A 217 16.63 15.39 -3.36
C GLY A 217 15.10 15.37 -3.41
N ILE A 218 14.44 15.50 -2.27
CA ILE A 218 12.96 15.57 -2.18
C ILE A 218 12.36 16.69 -3.04
N ASN A 219 13.15 17.70 -3.39
CA ASN A 219 12.80 18.81 -4.26
C ASN A 219 13.07 18.53 -5.76
N GLY A 220 13.38 17.28 -6.13
CA GLY A 220 13.72 16.87 -7.50
C GLY A 220 15.09 17.29 -7.99
N LYS A 221 15.98 17.79 -7.13
CA LYS A 221 17.32 18.25 -7.49
C LYS A 221 18.42 17.28 -7.04
N ASN A 222 19.63 17.48 -7.55
CA ASN A 222 20.82 16.72 -7.17
C ASN A 222 20.69 15.20 -7.40
N LYS A 223 20.05 14.82 -8.51
CA LYS A 223 19.94 13.42 -8.93
C LYS A 223 21.33 12.84 -9.22
N ARG A 224 21.57 11.60 -8.77
CA ARG A 224 22.79 10.84 -9.03
C ARG A 224 22.50 9.35 -9.10
N CYS A 225 23.13 8.67 -10.05
CA CYS A 225 23.12 7.21 -10.12
C CYS A 225 24.12 6.65 -9.11
N LEU A 226 23.68 5.72 -8.27
CA LEU A 226 24.51 5.06 -7.26
C LEU A 226 25.05 3.71 -7.73
N LEU A 227 24.30 3.01 -8.59
CA LEU A 227 24.69 1.74 -9.21
C LEU A 227 24.66 1.93 -10.73
N SER A 228 25.80 2.30 -11.33
CA SER A 228 25.93 2.60 -12.76
C SER A 228 26.35 1.40 -13.61
N LYS A 229 26.79 0.28 -13.00
CA LYS A 229 27.13 -0.92 -13.74
C LYS A 229 25.86 -1.51 -14.37
N ARG A 230 25.94 -1.84 -15.65
CA ARG A 230 24.84 -2.42 -16.42
C ARG A 230 24.27 -3.66 -15.73
N GLY A 231 22.94 -3.76 -15.68
CA GLY A 231 22.24 -4.90 -15.09
C GLY A 231 20.88 -4.56 -14.50
N TYR A 232 20.21 -5.62 -14.03
CA TYR A 232 18.97 -5.53 -13.27
C TYR A 232 19.31 -5.71 -11.79
N TRP A 233 19.23 -4.62 -11.02
CA TRP A 233 19.62 -4.63 -9.62
C TRP A 233 18.44 -4.78 -8.67
N SER A 234 18.53 -5.75 -7.77
CA SER A 234 17.72 -5.78 -6.56
C SER A 234 18.47 -5.11 -5.42
N VAL A 235 17.80 -4.23 -4.68
CA VAL A 235 18.45 -3.40 -3.66
C VAL A 235 17.75 -3.56 -2.31
N TYR A 236 18.55 -3.80 -1.28
CA TYR A 236 18.14 -4.01 0.11
C TYR A 236 18.81 -2.94 0.99
N PRO A 237 18.07 -1.92 1.44
CA PRO A 237 18.62 -0.86 2.28
C PRO A 237 18.77 -1.29 3.74
N SER A 238 19.74 -0.68 4.46
CA SER A 238 19.71 -0.63 5.92
C SER A 238 18.54 0.24 6.40
N ALA A 239 18.10 0.04 7.64
CA ALA A 239 16.94 0.76 8.20
C ALA A 239 17.11 2.30 8.17
N ASP A 240 18.33 2.79 8.26
CA ASP A 240 18.68 4.22 8.24
C ASP A 240 19.09 4.74 6.85
N MET A 241 19.02 3.89 5.81
CA MET A 241 19.44 4.20 4.43
C MET A 241 20.91 4.60 4.27
N SER A 242 21.78 4.23 5.21
CA SER A 242 23.22 4.55 5.12
C SER A 242 24.00 3.52 4.30
N TYR A 243 23.50 2.31 4.17
CA TYR A 243 24.08 1.21 3.41
C TYR A 243 23.04 0.53 2.53
N PHE A 244 23.51 -0.05 1.41
CA PHE A 244 22.70 -0.84 0.51
C PHE A 244 23.44 -2.13 0.14
N ALA A 245 22.79 -3.27 0.27
CA ALA A 245 23.21 -4.48 -0.41
C ALA A 245 22.52 -4.50 -1.78
N ALA A 246 23.24 -4.92 -2.82
CA ALA A 246 22.72 -5.02 -4.18
C ALA A 246 23.17 -6.32 -4.84
N GLU A 247 22.27 -6.98 -5.56
CA GLU A 247 22.49 -8.20 -6.32
C GLU A 247 21.86 -8.14 -7.72
#